data_fc7cf3a876f0b790147a7a5efa433a0d
#
_entry.id   fc7cf3a876f0b790147a7a5efa433a0d
#
_cell.length_a   1.000
_cell.length_b   1.000
_cell.length_c   1.000
_cell.angle_alpha   90.00
_cell.angle_beta   90.00
_cell.angle_gamma   90.00
#
_symmetry.space_group_name_H-M   'P 1'
#
loop_
_entity.id
_entity.type
_entity.pdbx_description
1 polymer ?
#
loop_
_entity_poly.entity_id
_entity_poly.type
_entity_poly.pdbx_seq_one_letter_code
_entity_poly.pdbx_strand_id
1 'polypeptide(L)'
;VSTTTKTTYTIGEASERTGLPTHTLRFYEREGLFLGPIDRDSGGRRRFTDAQIEWLTIGAKLRSAGMPLPEIRRYAEAGRDARDAAAIQLRLLQNHAQRVRAQLRELESVLAIVEGKIANITRPPA
;
A
#
# COMPACT_ATOMS: atom_id res chain seq x y z
N VAL A 1 -20.14 -31.13 7.64
CA VAL A 1 -18.97 -30.54 7.01
C VAL A 1 -19.28 -29.10 6.65
N SER A 2 -18.79 -28.20 7.45
CA SER A 2 -18.94 -26.78 7.14
C SER A 2 -17.97 -26.41 6.03
N THR A 3 -18.49 -26.23 4.84
CA THR A 3 -17.75 -25.55 3.79
C THR A 3 -17.67 -24.08 4.16
N THR A 4 -16.52 -23.65 4.60
CA THR A 4 -16.26 -22.24 4.83
C THR A 4 -16.30 -21.55 3.48
N THR A 5 -17.42 -20.90 3.17
CA THR A 5 -17.53 -20.10 1.96
C THR A 5 -16.67 -18.88 2.18
N LYS A 6 -15.57 -18.80 1.45
CA LYS A 6 -14.66 -17.66 1.48
C LYS A 6 -15.42 -16.44 0.99
N THR A 7 -15.54 -15.42 1.85
CA THR A 7 -16.18 -14.17 1.46
C THR A 7 -15.31 -13.48 0.41
N THR A 8 -15.90 -13.13 -0.71
CA THR A 8 -15.22 -12.42 -1.77
C THR A 8 -16.04 -11.19 -2.18
N TYR A 9 -15.38 -10.27 -2.84
CA TYR A 9 -15.94 -8.97 -3.18
C TYR A 9 -15.76 -8.69 -4.67
N THR A 10 -16.73 -7.98 -5.24
CA THR A 10 -16.61 -7.50 -6.62
C THR A 10 -15.58 -6.38 -6.67
N ILE A 11 -15.15 -6.01 -7.88
CA ILE A 11 -14.21 -4.89 -8.04
C ILE A 11 -14.80 -3.57 -7.53
N GLY A 12 -16.11 -3.37 -7.69
CA GLY A 12 -16.79 -2.19 -7.15
C GLY A 12 -16.77 -2.16 -5.63
N GLU A 13 -17.06 -3.30 -5.00
CA GLU A 13 -17.01 -3.44 -3.54
C GLU A 13 -15.59 -3.25 -3.01
N ALA A 14 -14.60 -3.83 -3.70
CA ALA A 14 -13.19 -3.67 -3.34
C ALA A 14 -12.76 -2.21 -3.47
N SER A 15 -13.22 -1.52 -4.50
CA SER A 15 -12.97 -0.08 -4.67
C SER A 15 -13.51 0.73 -3.50
N GLU A 16 -14.74 0.45 -3.08
CA GLU A 16 -15.34 1.13 -1.94
C GLU A 16 -14.57 0.88 -0.64
N ARG A 17 -14.17 -0.36 -0.40
CA ARG A 17 -13.47 -0.75 0.84
C ARG A 17 -12.06 -0.18 0.93
N THR A 18 -11.37 -0.05 -0.20
CA THR A 18 -9.99 0.44 -0.23
C THR A 18 -9.90 1.94 -0.44
N GLY A 19 -10.95 2.56 -0.96
CA GLY A 19 -10.92 3.95 -1.40
C GLY A 19 -10.14 4.17 -2.69
N LEU A 20 -9.76 3.08 -3.38
CA LEU A 20 -9.00 3.16 -4.63
C LEU A 20 -9.94 3.02 -5.82
N PRO A 21 -9.73 3.79 -6.90
CA PRO A 21 -10.53 3.63 -8.12
C PRO A 21 -10.39 2.23 -8.72
N THR A 22 -11.42 1.76 -9.41
CA THR A 22 -11.39 0.43 -10.03
C THR A 22 -10.24 0.27 -11.04
N HIS A 23 -9.88 1.34 -11.75
CA HIS A 23 -8.75 1.27 -12.69
C HIS A 23 -7.41 1.02 -11.97
N THR A 24 -7.27 1.45 -10.72
CA THR A 24 -6.08 1.17 -9.90
C THR A 24 -6.03 -0.31 -9.54
N LEU A 25 -7.16 -0.92 -9.21
CA LEU A 25 -7.23 -2.35 -8.90
C LEU A 25 -6.85 -3.18 -10.13
N ARG A 26 -7.35 -2.80 -11.31
CA ARG A 26 -6.98 -3.46 -12.56
C ARG A 26 -5.50 -3.29 -12.88
N PHE A 27 -4.96 -2.10 -12.60
CA PHE A 27 -3.53 -1.82 -12.76
C PHE A 27 -2.69 -2.76 -11.88
N TYR A 28 -3.06 -2.94 -10.62
CA TYR A 28 -2.36 -3.83 -9.70
C TYR A 28 -2.35 -5.27 -10.23
N GLU A 29 -3.48 -5.75 -10.75
CA GLU A 29 -3.54 -7.09 -11.33
C GLU A 29 -2.66 -7.20 -12.56
N ARG A 30 -2.79 -6.25 -13.48
CA ARG A 30 -2.03 -6.25 -14.75
C ARG A 30 -0.52 -6.20 -14.52
N GLU A 31 -0.08 -5.47 -13.51
CA GLU A 31 1.34 -5.29 -13.22
C GLU A 31 1.90 -6.35 -12.26
N GLY A 32 1.10 -7.35 -11.90
CA GLY A 32 1.56 -8.42 -11.02
C GLY A 32 1.87 -7.99 -9.61
N LEU A 33 1.11 -7.03 -9.07
CA LEU A 33 1.37 -6.44 -7.76
C LEU A 33 0.60 -7.13 -6.63
N PHE A 34 -0.19 -8.16 -6.93
CA PHE A 34 -0.87 -8.96 -5.91
C PHE A 34 0.01 -10.11 -5.45
N LEU A 35 -0.23 -10.57 -4.22
CA LEU A 35 0.50 -11.70 -3.64
C LEU A 35 0.08 -13.06 -4.22
N GLY A 36 -0.99 -13.09 -5.01
CA GLY A 36 -1.50 -14.27 -5.68
C GLY A 36 -2.49 -13.89 -6.77
N PRO A 37 -3.00 -14.87 -7.53
CA PRO A 37 -3.93 -14.58 -8.61
C PRO A 37 -5.28 -14.10 -8.08
N ILE A 38 -5.97 -13.28 -8.89
CA ILE A 38 -7.32 -12.83 -8.61
C ILE A 38 -8.29 -13.87 -9.19
N ASP A 39 -9.16 -14.40 -8.34
CA ASP A 39 -10.17 -15.36 -8.77
C ASP A 39 -11.24 -14.67 -9.62
N ARG A 40 -11.91 -15.46 -10.46
CA ARG A 40 -13.03 -14.99 -11.25
C ARG A 40 -14.23 -15.89 -11.01
N ASP A 41 -15.43 -15.30 -11.04
CA ASP A 41 -16.67 -16.05 -10.92
C ASP A 41 -17.04 -16.71 -12.26
N SER A 42 -18.18 -17.39 -12.31
CA SER A 42 -18.65 -18.08 -13.52
C SER A 42 -18.91 -17.13 -14.68
N GLY A 43 -19.16 -15.84 -14.39
CA GLY A 43 -19.33 -14.81 -15.42
C GLY A 43 -18.03 -14.13 -15.84
N GLY A 44 -16.88 -14.60 -15.36
CA GLY A 44 -15.57 -14.02 -15.68
C GLY A 44 -15.23 -12.76 -14.92
N ARG A 45 -16.03 -12.39 -13.92
CA ARG A 45 -15.82 -11.17 -13.12
C ARG A 45 -14.84 -11.44 -11.98
N ARG A 46 -13.98 -10.45 -11.71
CA ARG A 46 -12.99 -10.53 -10.63
C ARG A 46 -13.65 -10.67 -9.27
N ARG A 47 -13.08 -11.53 -8.42
CA ARG A 47 -13.50 -11.70 -7.03
C ARG A 47 -12.29 -11.50 -6.13
N PHE A 48 -12.39 -10.54 -5.21
CA PHE A 48 -11.29 -10.16 -4.31
C PHE A 48 -11.53 -10.72 -2.92
N THR A 49 -10.49 -11.27 -2.29
CA THR A 49 -10.55 -11.76 -0.91
C THR A 49 -10.25 -10.64 0.08
N ASP A 50 -10.56 -10.87 1.35
CA ASP A 50 -10.19 -9.92 2.43
C ASP A 50 -8.69 -9.65 2.45
N ALA A 51 -7.87 -10.68 2.28
CA ALA A 51 -6.41 -10.54 2.25
C ALA A 51 -5.94 -9.67 1.09
N GLN A 52 -6.58 -9.80 -0.07
CA GLN A 52 -6.26 -8.98 -1.24
C GLN A 52 -6.67 -7.52 -1.03
N ILE A 53 -7.81 -7.29 -0.40
CA ILE A 53 -8.27 -5.94 -0.05
C ILE A 53 -7.31 -5.29 0.94
N GLU A 54 -6.88 -6.03 1.97
CA GLU A 54 -5.90 -5.56 2.94
C GLU A 54 -4.58 -5.20 2.24
N TRP A 55 -4.11 -6.07 1.35
CA TRP A 55 -2.88 -5.83 0.60
C TRP A 55 -2.98 -4.59 -0.29
N LEU A 56 -4.11 -4.36 -0.95
CA LEU A 56 -4.35 -3.15 -1.74
C LEU A 56 -4.23 -1.90 -0.88
N THR A 57 -4.83 -1.92 0.31
CA THR A 57 -4.79 -0.80 1.24
C THR A 57 -3.36 -0.51 1.70
N ILE A 58 -2.63 -1.56 2.09
CA ILE A 58 -1.23 -1.45 2.52
C ILE A 58 -0.35 -0.98 1.37
N GLY A 59 -0.49 -1.60 0.20
CA GLY A 59 0.30 -1.27 -0.99
C GLY A 59 0.14 0.19 -1.41
N ALA A 60 -1.09 0.70 -1.35
CA ALA A 60 -1.36 2.10 -1.65
C ALA A 60 -0.65 3.04 -0.67
N LYS A 61 -0.62 2.70 0.61
CA LYS A 61 0.10 3.50 1.61
C LYS A 61 1.61 3.45 1.42
N LEU A 62 2.16 2.27 1.13
CA LEU A 62 3.58 2.12 0.84
C LEU A 62 3.99 2.99 -0.35
N ARG A 63 3.17 2.98 -1.40
CA ARG A 63 3.41 3.78 -2.59
C ARG A 63 3.31 5.27 -2.31
N SER A 64 2.31 5.71 -1.54
CA SER A 64 2.13 7.11 -1.19
C SER A 64 3.29 7.65 -0.36
N ALA A 65 3.95 6.79 0.40
CA ALA A 65 5.13 7.14 1.20
C ALA A 65 6.44 6.95 0.42
N GLY A 66 6.36 6.77 -0.90
CA GLY A 66 7.52 6.77 -1.77
C GLY A 66 8.16 5.42 -2.05
N MET A 67 7.50 4.31 -1.72
CA MET A 67 8.04 3.00 -2.11
C MET A 67 7.94 2.86 -3.63
N PRO A 68 9.06 2.67 -4.34
CA PRO A 68 9.03 2.56 -5.79
C PRO A 68 8.23 1.33 -6.25
N LEU A 69 7.53 1.46 -7.36
CA LEU A 69 6.71 0.38 -7.91
C LEU A 69 7.49 -0.92 -8.14
N PRO A 70 8.74 -0.88 -8.64
CA PRO A 70 9.54 -2.11 -8.76
C PRO A 70 9.77 -2.82 -7.43
N GLU A 71 9.87 -2.09 -6.32
CA GLU A 71 10.03 -2.68 -4.99
C GLU A 71 8.73 -3.35 -4.53
N ILE A 72 7.59 -2.73 -4.79
CA ILE A 72 6.27 -3.31 -4.48
C ILE A 72 6.09 -4.60 -5.28
N ARG A 73 6.45 -4.58 -6.57
CA ARG A 73 6.40 -5.76 -7.43
C ARG A 73 7.30 -6.87 -6.90
N ARG A 74 8.53 -6.54 -6.52
CA ARG A 74 9.47 -7.51 -5.96
C ARG A 74 8.94 -8.13 -4.66
N TYR A 75 8.31 -7.33 -3.81
CA TYR A 75 7.67 -7.80 -2.59
C TYR A 75 6.58 -8.83 -2.91
N ALA A 76 5.71 -8.50 -3.87
CA ALA A 76 4.63 -9.39 -4.28
C ALA A 76 5.16 -10.69 -4.91
N GLU A 77 6.15 -10.58 -5.79
CA GLU A 77 6.79 -11.73 -6.43
C GLU A 77 7.44 -12.66 -5.40
N ALA A 78 8.15 -12.10 -4.43
CA ALA A 78 8.78 -12.87 -3.36
C ALA A 78 7.73 -13.65 -2.57
N GLY A 79 6.59 -13.03 -2.28
CA GLY A 79 5.51 -13.69 -1.55
C GLY A 79 4.86 -14.85 -2.30
N ARG A 80 4.92 -14.83 -3.63
CA ARG A 80 4.36 -15.91 -4.45
C ARG A 80 5.30 -17.10 -4.64
N ASP A 81 6.57 -16.82 -4.92
CA ASP A 81 7.44 -17.81 -5.53
C ASP A 81 8.78 -18.07 -4.84
N ALA A 82 9.25 -17.17 -3.97
CA ALA A 82 10.60 -17.26 -3.45
C ALA A 82 10.69 -18.13 -2.20
N ARG A 83 11.75 -18.98 -2.12
CA ARG A 83 12.07 -19.74 -0.91
C ARG A 83 12.40 -18.82 0.27
N ASP A 84 13.07 -17.71 -0.04
CA ASP A 84 13.50 -16.74 0.97
C ASP A 84 12.55 -15.54 1.01
N ALA A 85 11.24 -15.79 0.81
CA ALA A 85 10.23 -14.74 0.75
C ALA A 85 10.31 -13.77 1.94
N ALA A 86 10.36 -14.33 3.15
CA ALA A 86 10.40 -13.53 4.36
C ALA A 86 11.65 -12.65 4.43
N ALA A 87 12.80 -13.16 4.03
CA ALA A 87 14.05 -12.40 4.05
C ALA A 87 14.05 -11.26 3.03
N ILE A 88 13.52 -11.52 1.84
CA ILE A 88 13.42 -10.52 0.78
C ILE A 88 12.44 -9.42 1.19
N GLN A 89 11.26 -9.84 1.67
CA GLN A 89 10.22 -8.90 2.11
C GLN A 89 10.68 -8.05 3.28
N LEU A 90 11.37 -8.66 4.25
CA LEU A 90 11.91 -7.95 5.41
C LEU A 90 12.90 -6.87 4.97
N ARG A 91 13.82 -7.20 4.06
CA ARG A 91 14.80 -6.23 3.56
C ARG A 91 14.12 -5.05 2.87
N LEU A 92 13.12 -5.33 2.03
CA LEU A 92 12.38 -4.28 1.33
C LEU A 92 11.67 -3.35 2.31
N LEU A 93 11.04 -3.93 3.33
CA LEU A 93 10.34 -3.15 4.36
C LEU A 93 11.31 -2.36 5.23
N GLN A 94 12.44 -2.94 5.61
CA GLN A 94 13.46 -2.23 6.39
C GLN A 94 14.03 -1.04 5.64
N ASN A 95 14.31 -1.21 4.35
CA ASN A 95 14.79 -0.11 3.50
C ASN A 95 13.74 0.99 3.39
N HIS A 96 12.48 0.61 3.23
CA HIS A 96 11.39 1.58 3.16
C HIS A 96 11.17 2.29 4.49
N ALA A 97 11.29 1.58 5.61
CA ALA A 97 11.19 2.18 6.93
C ALA A 97 12.23 3.29 7.13
N GLN A 98 13.46 3.06 6.67
CA GLN A 98 14.51 4.07 6.74
C GLN A 98 14.18 5.29 5.88
N ARG A 99 13.62 5.06 4.70
CA ARG A 99 13.17 6.14 3.80
C ARG A 99 12.08 6.97 4.46
N VAL A 100 11.11 6.31 5.09
CA VAL A 100 10.02 7.00 5.81
C VAL A 100 10.54 7.79 6.99
N ARG A 101 11.48 7.23 7.76
CA ARG A 101 12.10 7.97 8.89
C ARG A 101 12.82 9.23 8.40
N ALA A 102 13.51 9.15 7.26
CA ALA A 102 14.17 10.31 6.67
C ALA A 102 13.15 11.38 6.27
N GLN A 103 12.01 10.97 5.69
CA GLN A 103 10.91 11.87 5.35
C GLN A 103 10.32 12.53 6.60
N LEU A 104 10.15 11.77 7.68
CA LEU A 104 9.65 12.31 8.94
C LEU A 104 10.59 13.39 9.50
N ARG A 105 11.90 13.14 9.49
CA ARG A 105 12.88 14.13 9.94
C ARG A 105 12.82 15.41 9.10
N GLU A 106 12.67 15.26 7.78
CA GLU A 106 12.54 16.41 6.90
C GLU A 106 11.26 17.19 7.18
N LEU A 107 10.15 16.50 7.38
CA LEU A 107 8.87 17.14 7.73
C LEU A 107 8.94 17.84 9.07
N GLU A 108 9.59 17.25 10.06
CA GLU A 108 9.83 17.88 11.38
C GLU A 108 10.62 19.17 11.22
N SER A 109 11.66 19.16 10.37
CA SER A 109 12.46 20.33 10.08
C SER A 109 11.64 21.44 9.42
N VAL A 110 10.81 21.09 8.45
CA VAL A 110 9.89 22.03 7.79
C VAL A 110 8.89 22.60 8.78
N LEU A 111 8.33 21.76 9.64
CA LEU A 111 7.36 22.19 10.64
C LEU A 111 7.98 23.20 11.61
N ALA A 112 9.21 22.96 12.04
CA ALA A 112 9.94 23.91 12.91
C ALA A 112 10.10 25.27 12.23
N ILE A 113 10.41 25.28 10.93
CA ILE A 113 10.52 26.53 10.15
C ILE A 113 9.17 27.24 10.11
N VAL A 114 8.09 26.51 9.80
CA VAL A 114 6.73 27.07 9.72
C VAL A 114 6.31 27.65 11.08
N GLU A 115 6.52 26.90 12.16
CA GLU A 115 6.16 27.35 13.51
C GLU A 115 6.96 28.58 13.91
N GLY A 116 8.24 28.65 13.53
CA GLY A 116 9.08 29.83 13.75
C GLY A 116 8.54 31.05 13.04
N LYS A 117 8.09 30.90 11.79
CA LYS A 117 7.48 32.00 11.03
C LYS A 117 6.18 32.47 11.67
N ILE A 118 5.35 31.55 12.13
CA ILE A 118 4.11 31.86 12.84
C ILE A 118 4.42 32.65 14.11
N ALA A 119 5.38 32.21 14.90
CA ALA A 119 5.80 32.91 16.13
C ALA A 119 6.26 34.32 15.83
N ASN A 120 7.02 34.53 14.75
CA ASN A 120 7.49 35.87 14.36
C ASN A 120 6.35 36.81 13.98
N ILE A 121 5.31 36.28 13.32
CA ILE A 121 4.15 37.08 12.90
C ILE A 121 3.26 37.43 14.07
N THR A 122 3.09 36.48 15.01
CA THR A 122 2.20 36.67 16.16
C THR A 122 2.86 37.34 17.35
N ARG A 123 4.18 37.63 17.29
CA ARG A 123 4.89 38.30 18.35
C ARG A 123 4.34 39.72 18.54
N PRO A 124 4.00 40.13 19.79
CA PRO A 124 3.54 41.49 20.03
C PRO A 124 4.65 42.50 19.72
N PRO A 125 4.32 43.67 19.19
CA PRO A 125 5.31 44.72 18.95
C PRO A 125 5.96 45.17 20.24
N ALA A 126 7.27 45.46 20.17
CA ALA A 126 8.04 45.92 21.29
C ALA A 126 7.60 47.30 21.78
#